data_466aa63cd210efc6ae836374a21896be
#
_entry.id   466aa63cd210efc6ae836374a21896be
#
_cell.length_a   1.000
_cell.length_b   1.000
_cell.length_c   1.000
_cell.angle_alpha   90.00
_cell.angle_beta   90.00
_cell.angle_gamma   90.00
#
_symmetry.space_group_name_H-M   'P 1'
#
loop_
_entity.id
_entity.type
_entity.pdbx_description
1 polymer ?
#
loop_
_entity_poly.entity_id
_entity_poly.type
_entity_poly.pdbx_seq_one_letter_code
_entity_poly.pdbx_strand_id
1 'polypeptide(L)'
;MKKQIIMASGNKGKIKEAQEILEDYEIIPMNEIGIDIDVEEDQETFEGNARKKAETIAKTLNGKMCLADDSGIQIEYLDGFPGVFTKRWHKGTDKERNEALIEKLNGVPHEKRKIKFVTAMALSDGEKTIIAVGEIQGYVAESPRGENGFGFDEIFELEDGRTLAEISAEEKNQISARKKALENLKEKLKN
;
A
#
# COMPACT_ATOMS: atom_id res chain seq x y z
N MET A 1 -20.25 16.22 -15.35
CA MET A 1 -18.85 15.72 -15.48
C MET A 1 -18.39 15.31 -14.10
N LYS A 2 -17.72 14.16 -13.97
CA LYS A 2 -17.12 13.73 -12.70
C LYS A 2 -15.99 14.67 -12.31
N LYS A 3 -15.79 14.88 -11.01
CA LYS A 3 -14.59 15.58 -10.52
C LYS A 3 -13.36 14.71 -10.77
N GLN A 4 -12.25 15.33 -11.20
CA GLN A 4 -11.01 14.65 -11.50
C GLN A 4 -10.13 14.55 -10.26
N ILE A 5 -9.55 13.38 -10.06
CA ILE A 5 -8.48 13.13 -9.07
C ILE A 5 -7.25 12.65 -9.84
N ILE A 6 -6.14 13.33 -9.66
CA ILE A 6 -4.86 12.91 -10.23
C ILE A 6 -4.22 11.89 -9.28
N MET A 7 -3.90 10.71 -9.76
CA MET A 7 -3.24 9.70 -8.95
C MET A 7 -1.72 9.76 -9.15
N ALA A 8 -0.99 9.94 -8.04
CA ALA A 8 0.47 10.00 -7.97
C ALA A 8 1.11 8.60 -8.18
N SER A 9 0.71 7.92 -9.24
CA SER A 9 1.17 6.58 -9.59
C SER A 9 0.96 6.31 -11.07
N GLY A 10 1.91 5.60 -11.69
CA GLY A 10 1.76 5.00 -13.03
C GLY A 10 1.35 3.53 -13.00
N ASN A 11 1.12 2.95 -11.82
CA ASN A 11 0.75 1.54 -11.69
C ASN A 11 -0.72 1.32 -12.08
N LYS A 12 -0.93 0.62 -13.21
CA LYS A 12 -2.27 0.36 -13.78
C LYS A 12 -3.21 -0.38 -12.81
N GLY A 13 -2.68 -1.30 -12.01
CA GLY A 13 -3.47 -2.04 -11.02
C GLY A 13 -4.01 -1.12 -9.93
N LYS A 14 -3.16 -0.24 -9.38
CA LYS A 14 -3.57 0.76 -8.38
C LYS A 14 -4.61 1.73 -8.91
N ILE A 15 -4.43 2.20 -10.16
CA ILE A 15 -5.34 3.14 -10.82
C ILE A 15 -6.71 2.50 -11.04
N LYS A 16 -6.74 1.25 -11.56
CA LYS A 16 -7.98 0.50 -11.77
C LYS A 16 -8.74 0.32 -10.45
N GLU A 17 -8.06 -0.12 -9.39
CA GLU A 17 -8.67 -0.34 -8.07
C GLU A 17 -9.23 0.98 -7.49
N ALA A 18 -8.49 2.09 -7.62
CA ALA A 18 -8.96 3.41 -7.20
C ALA A 18 -10.19 3.86 -8.01
N GLN A 19 -10.22 3.65 -9.33
CA GLN A 19 -11.35 4.00 -10.18
C GLN A 19 -12.61 3.18 -9.86
N GLU A 20 -12.44 1.89 -9.55
CA GLU A 20 -13.56 1.01 -9.19
C GLU A 20 -14.21 1.41 -7.85
N ILE A 21 -13.42 1.87 -6.87
CA ILE A 21 -13.93 2.22 -5.53
C ILE A 21 -14.42 3.67 -5.48
N LEU A 22 -13.67 4.60 -6.08
CA LEU A 22 -14.01 6.02 -6.13
C LEU A 22 -14.83 6.35 -7.40
N GLU A 23 -15.91 5.64 -7.61
CA GLU A 23 -16.74 5.68 -8.83
C GLU A 23 -17.33 7.05 -9.18
N ASP A 24 -17.51 7.93 -8.18
CA ASP A 24 -17.99 9.30 -8.37
C ASP A 24 -16.96 10.25 -8.97
N TYR A 25 -15.70 9.81 -9.05
CA TYR A 25 -14.58 10.56 -9.55
C TYR A 25 -14.01 9.93 -10.83
N GLU A 26 -13.26 10.74 -11.59
CA GLU A 26 -12.43 10.29 -12.70
C GLU A 26 -10.98 10.25 -12.22
N ILE A 27 -10.38 9.06 -12.15
CA ILE A 27 -9.00 8.87 -11.71
C ILE A 27 -8.06 8.94 -12.89
N ILE A 28 -7.17 9.93 -12.90
CA ILE A 28 -6.23 10.18 -13.97
C ILE A 28 -4.80 9.94 -13.47
N PRO A 29 -4.02 9.06 -14.09
CA PRO A 29 -2.61 8.88 -13.76
C PRO A 29 -1.81 10.18 -13.99
N MET A 30 -0.89 10.53 -13.08
CA MET A 30 -0.10 11.75 -13.19
C MET A 30 0.74 11.81 -14.48
N ASN A 31 1.22 10.68 -14.99
CA ASN A 31 2.00 10.62 -16.23
C ASN A 31 1.16 10.93 -17.48
N GLU A 32 -0.15 10.72 -17.47
CA GLU A 32 -1.04 11.07 -18.60
C GLU A 32 -1.23 12.59 -18.74
N ILE A 33 -0.97 13.35 -17.69
CA ILE A 33 -1.02 14.82 -17.72
C ILE A 33 0.38 15.46 -17.71
N GLY A 34 1.42 14.66 -18.03
CA GLY A 34 2.78 15.13 -18.17
C GLY A 34 3.49 15.48 -16.85
N ILE A 35 3.00 14.99 -15.72
CA ILE A 35 3.66 15.15 -14.42
C ILE A 35 4.56 13.95 -14.18
N ASP A 36 5.85 14.24 -14.00
CA ASP A 36 6.91 13.28 -13.65
C ASP A 36 7.70 13.83 -12.45
N ILE A 37 7.04 13.81 -11.28
CA ILE A 37 7.63 14.29 -10.03
C ILE A 37 7.87 13.08 -9.14
N ASP A 38 9.14 12.83 -8.83
CA ASP A 38 9.52 11.87 -7.79
C ASP A 38 9.61 12.60 -6.46
N VAL A 39 8.76 12.22 -5.52
CA VAL A 39 8.70 12.79 -4.17
C VAL A 39 9.43 11.86 -3.22
N GLU A 40 10.47 12.37 -2.58
CA GLU A 40 11.25 11.61 -1.60
C GLU A 40 10.37 11.16 -0.42
N GLU A 41 10.39 9.85 -0.14
CA GLU A 41 9.69 9.20 0.97
C GLU A 41 10.62 9.16 2.20
N ASP A 42 10.74 10.29 2.89
CA ASP A 42 11.64 10.52 4.05
C ASP A 42 10.92 10.61 5.38
N GLN A 43 9.60 10.36 5.39
CA GLN A 43 8.81 10.43 6.61
C GLN A 43 8.88 9.11 7.39
N GLU A 44 8.61 9.18 8.70
CA GLU A 44 8.68 8.04 9.62
C GLU A 44 7.43 7.14 9.57
N THR A 45 6.36 7.58 8.89
CA THR A 45 5.10 6.84 8.78
C THR A 45 4.61 6.76 7.34
N PHE A 46 3.80 5.74 7.03
CA PHE A 46 3.15 5.61 5.72
C PHE A 46 2.22 6.79 5.45
N GLU A 47 1.48 7.26 6.46
CA GLU A 47 0.62 8.43 6.38
C GLU A 47 1.42 9.70 6.05
N GLY A 48 2.59 9.86 6.67
CA GLY A 48 3.50 10.98 6.41
C GLY A 48 4.00 10.99 4.97
N ASN A 49 4.46 9.84 4.45
CA ASN A 49 4.91 9.71 3.08
C ASN A 49 3.77 9.94 2.06
N ALA A 50 2.60 9.30 2.29
CA ALA A 50 1.43 9.50 1.42
C ALA A 50 0.99 10.98 1.41
N ARG A 51 0.94 11.63 2.59
CA ARG A 51 0.63 13.05 2.73
C ARG A 51 1.62 13.93 1.96
N LYS A 52 2.91 13.78 2.23
CA LYS A 52 3.96 14.55 1.56
C LYS A 52 3.86 14.45 0.05
N LYS A 53 3.65 13.24 -0.45
CA LYS A 53 3.49 12.99 -1.89
C LYS A 53 2.26 13.68 -2.46
N ALA A 54 1.09 13.50 -1.83
CA ALA A 54 -0.15 14.10 -2.28
C ALA A 54 -0.09 15.64 -2.29
N GLU A 55 0.38 16.25 -1.20
CA GLU A 55 0.47 17.71 -1.05
C GLU A 55 1.49 18.33 -2.03
N THR A 56 2.64 17.68 -2.21
CA THR A 56 3.68 18.17 -3.13
C THR A 56 3.15 18.21 -4.57
N ILE A 57 2.48 17.17 -5.02
CA ILE A 57 1.92 17.09 -6.38
C ILE A 57 0.71 18.00 -6.51
N ALA A 58 -0.21 18.03 -5.53
CA ALA A 58 -1.42 18.86 -5.57
C ALA A 58 -1.09 20.36 -5.78
N LYS A 59 -0.01 20.86 -5.18
CA LYS A 59 0.45 22.25 -5.36
C LYS A 59 0.78 22.59 -6.81
N THR A 60 1.10 21.61 -7.65
CA THR A 60 1.39 21.81 -9.09
C THR A 60 0.14 21.68 -9.96
N LEU A 61 -1.00 21.28 -9.41
CA LEU A 61 -2.20 20.90 -10.15
C LEU A 61 -3.25 22.02 -10.32
N ASN A 62 -2.96 23.26 -9.91
CA ASN A 62 -3.87 24.40 -10.04
C ASN A 62 -5.29 24.13 -9.52
N GLY A 63 -5.40 23.58 -8.30
CA GLY A 63 -6.67 23.33 -7.62
C GLY A 63 -7.32 21.97 -7.92
N LYS A 64 -6.66 21.08 -8.67
CA LYS A 64 -7.10 19.68 -8.78
C LYS A 64 -6.59 18.87 -7.60
N MET A 65 -7.37 17.83 -7.24
CA MET A 65 -7.00 16.92 -6.16
C MET A 65 -5.94 15.91 -6.61
N CYS A 66 -5.01 15.61 -5.71
CA CYS A 66 -4.03 14.54 -5.87
C CYS A 66 -4.27 13.42 -4.85
N LEU A 67 -4.36 12.18 -5.33
CA LEU A 67 -4.38 10.96 -4.53
C LEU A 67 -3.00 10.30 -4.58
N ALA A 68 -2.40 10.09 -3.42
CA ALA A 68 -1.15 9.35 -3.28
C ALA A 68 -1.29 8.23 -2.27
N ASP A 69 -0.48 7.18 -2.42
CA ASP A 69 -0.39 6.08 -1.47
C ASP A 69 1.05 5.82 -1.03
N ASP A 70 1.20 5.32 0.19
CA ASP A 70 2.39 4.62 0.65
C ASP A 70 1.98 3.34 1.37
N SER A 71 2.76 2.27 1.17
CA SER A 71 2.40 0.94 1.66
C SER A 71 3.63 0.14 2.04
N GLY A 72 3.46 -0.71 3.04
CA GLY A 72 4.50 -1.64 3.44
C GLY A 72 4.03 -2.66 4.45
N ILE A 73 4.98 -3.44 4.93
CA ILE A 73 4.74 -4.43 5.98
C ILE A 73 5.38 -4.01 7.29
N GLN A 74 4.76 -4.45 8.38
CA GLN A 74 5.26 -4.27 9.75
C GLN A 74 5.19 -5.62 10.46
N ILE A 75 6.30 -6.06 11.03
CA ILE A 75 6.41 -7.31 11.77
C ILE A 75 6.54 -6.97 13.26
N GLU A 76 5.57 -7.42 14.08
CA GLU A 76 5.49 -7.06 15.50
C GLU A 76 6.75 -7.47 16.28
N TYR A 77 7.23 -8.69 16.08
CA TYR A 77 8.43 -9.22 16.74
C TYR A 77 9.73 -8.43 16.41
N LEU A 78 9.72 -7.71 15.31
CA LEU A 78 10.83 -6.88 14.84
C LEU A 78 10.55 -5.38 15.04
N ASP A 79 9.75 -5.00 16.05
CA ASP A 79 9.40 -3.62 16.38
C ASP A 79 8.86 -2.80 15.18
N GLY A 80 8.07 -3.45 14.32
CA GLY A 80 7.49 -2.84 13.13
C GLY A 80 8.40 -2.81 11.90
N PHE A 81 9.61 -3.40 11.97
CA PHE A 81 10.48 -3.53 10.80
C PHE A 81 9.82 -4.38 9.70
N PRO A 82 10.03 -4.10 8.40
CA PRO A 82 10.79 -3.00 7.81
C PRO A 82 10.04 -1.66 7.75
N GLY A 83 8.74 -1.60 8.00
CA GLY A 83 7.95 -0.38 8.04
C GLY A 83 8.06 0.43 6.74
N VAL A 84 8.27 1.74 6.82
CA VAL A 84 8.43 2.63 5.65
C VAL A 84 9.61 2.27 4.75
N PHE A 85 10.52 1.42 5.22
CA PHE A 85 11.64 0.92 4.44
C PHE A 85 11.32 -0.34 3.64
N THR A 86 10.07 -0.81 3.62
CA THR A 86 9.63 -2.09 3.02
C THR A 86 10.20 -2.34 1.61
N LYS A 87 10.33 -1.32 0.77
CA LYS A 87 10.85 -1.45 -0.59
C LYS A 87 12.37 -1.37 -0.69
N ARG A 88 13.06 -0.81 0.32
CA ARG A 88 14.48 -0.41 0.24
C ARG A 88 15.40 -0.97 1.32
N TRP A 89 14.86 -1.71 2.30
CA TRP A 89 15.67 -2.29 3.38
C TRP A 89 16.62 -3.40 2.90
N HIS A 90 16.30 -4.06 1.80
CA HIS A 90 17.08 -5.15 1.23
C HIS A 90 17.16 -5.00 -0.29
N LYS A 91 18.37 -5.00 -0.84
CA LYS A 91 18.60 -5.00 -2.30
C LYS A 91 18.45 -6.43 -2.82
N GLY A 92 17.79 -6.61 -3.95
CA GLY A 92 17.62 -7.91 -4.58
C GLY A 92 16.18 -8.16 -5.02
N THR A 93 15.90 -9.41 -5.33
CA THR A 93 14.58 -9.91 -5.76
C THR A 93 13.60 -10.01 -4.59
N ASP A 94 12.32 -10.16 -4.88
CA ASP A 94 11.30 -10.41 -3.85
C ASP A 94 11.60 -11.71 -3.09
N LYS A 95 12.09 -12.74 -3.80
CA LYS A 95 12.50 -14.01 -3.17
C LYS A 95 13.60 -13.80 -2.13
N GLU A 96 14.67 -13.10 -2.48
CA GLU A 96 15.78 -12.82 -1.56
C GLU A 96 15.31 -12.00 -0.34
N ARG A 97 14.39 -11.05 -0.54
CA ARG A 97 13.76 -10.30 0.56
C ARG A 97 12.93 -11.19 1.48
N ASN A 98 12.14 -12.08 0.91
CA ASN A 98 11.30 -13.02 1.66
C ASN A 98 12.16 -13.97 2.48
N GLU A 99 13.19 -14.56 1.88
CA GLU A 99 14.16 -15.43 2.56
C GLU A 99 14.86 -14.70 3.72
N ALA A 100 15.31 -13.46 3.48
CA ALA A 100 15.97 -12.65 4.51
C ALA A 100 15.04 -12.28 5.68
N LEU A 101 13.73 -12.09 5.44
CA LEU A 101 12.76 -11.87 6.53
C LEU A 101 12.51 -13.15 7.33
N ILE A 102 12.38 -14.28 6.65
CA ILE A 102 12.23 -15.59 7.32
C ILE A 102 13.44 -15.87 8.21
N GLU A 103 14.66 -15.61 7.71
CA GLU A 103 15.90 -15.80 8.48
C GLU A 103 15.93 -14.92 9.74
N LYS A 104 15.48 -13.66 9.66
CA LYS A 104 15.37 -12.78 10.84
C LYS A 104 14.42 -13.30 11.91
N LEU A 105 13.49 -14.18 11.53
CA LEU A 105 12.50 -14.80 12.41
C LEU A 105 12.85 -16.26 12.73
N ASN A 106 14.08 -16.70 12.42
CA ASN A 106 14.49 -18.05 12.71
C ASN A 106 14.42 -18.35 14.21
N GLY A 107 13.77 -19.46 14.57
CA GLY A 107 13.54 -19.84 15.96
C GLY A 107 12.43 -19.05 16.68
N VAL A 108 11.76 -18.11 16.02
CA VAL A 108 10.60 -17.39 16.58
C VAL A 108 9.34 -18.25 16.40
N PRO A 109 8.59 -18.56 17.47
CA PRO A 109 7.34 -19.32 17.38
C PRO A 109 6.31 -18.63 16.47
N HIS A 110 5.50 -19.42 15.77
CA HIS A 110 4.53 -18.92 14.78
C HIS A 110 3.60 -17.83 15.35
N GLU A 111 3.06 -17.99 16.54
CA GLU A 111 2.15 -17.05 17.18
C GLU A 111 2.78 -15.67 17.48
N LYS A 112 4.12 -15.57 17.44
CA LYS A 112 4.88 -14.34 17.60
C LYS A 112 5.32 -13.73 16.28
N ARG A 113 5.04 -14.38 15.15
CA ARG A 113 5.44 -13.92 13.80
C ARG A 113 4.39 -13.00 13.15
N LYS A 114 3.63 -12.27 13.97
CA LYS A 114 2.55 -11.39 13.48
C LYS A 114 3.09 -10.34 12.51
N ILE A 115 2.39 -10.20 11.38
CA ILE A 115 2.67 -9.24 10.33
C ILE A 115 1.42 -8.45 10.00
N LYS A 116 1.61 -7.17 9.63
CA LYS A 116 0.57 -6.33 9.01
C LYS A 116 1.04 -5.88 7.65
N PHE A 117 0.13 -5.86 6.68
CA PHE A 117 0.31 -5.07 5.47
C PHE A 117 -0.53 -3.80 5.63
N VAL A 118 0.10 -2.64 5.53
CA VAL A 118 -0.52 -1.33 5.74
C VAL A 118 -0.49 -0.54 4.43
N THR A 119 -1.59 0.12 4.10
CA THR A 119 -1.65 1.11 3.03
C THR A 119 -2.25 2.39 3.59
N ALA A 120 -1.52 3.48 3.49
CA ALA A 120 -2.03 4.83 3.73
C ALA A 120 -2.35 5.51 2.40
N MET A 121 -3.54 6.10 2.30
CA MET A 121 -4.00 6.94 1.20
C MET A 121 -4.09 8.38 1.69
N ALA A 122 -3.59 9.31 0.90
CA ALA A 122 -3.75 10.74 1.14
C ALA A 122 -4.36 11.40 -0.10
N LEU A 123 -5.46 12.12 0.08
CA LEU A 123 -6.10 12.96 -0.93
C LEU A 123 -5.94 14.43 -0.54
N SER A 124 -5.26 15.20 -1.36
CA SER A 124 -4.98 16.62 -1.11
C SER A 124 -5.43 17.50 -2.27
N ASP A 125 -5.97 18.69 -1.97
CA ASP A 125 -6.20 19.77 -2.92
C ASP A 125 -5.10 20.86 -2.87
N GLY A 126 -4.05 20.61 -2.06
CA GLY A 126 -2.95 21.55 -1.82
C GLY A 126 -3.11 22.39 -0.55
N GLU A 127 -4.32 22.52 0.00
CA GLU A 127 -4.61 23.24 1.24
C GLU A 127 -5.05 22.26 2.35
N LYS A 128 -5.94 21.33 1.99
CA LYS A 128 -6.49 20.31 2.89
C LYS A 128 -6.09 18.93 2.44
N THR A 129 -5.81 18.06 3.39
CA THR A 129 -5.46 16.66 3.13
C THR A 129 -6.29 15.73 3.98
N ILE A 130 -6.95 14.79 3.33
CA ILE A 130 -7.68 13.69 3.96
C ILE A 130 -6.78 12.45 3.91
N ILE A 131 -6.61 11.79 5.06
CA ILE A 131 -5.84 10.54 5.15
C ILE A 131 -6.76 9.41 5.56
N ALA A 132 -6.60 8.27 4.89
CA ALA A 132 -7.25 7.03 5.25
C ALA A 132 -6.24 5.87 5.22
N VAL A 133 -6.36 4.95 6.16
CA VAL A 133 -5.49 3.79 6.29
C VAL A 133 -6.33 2.52 6.20
N GLY A 134 -5.78 1.53 5.53
CA GLY A 134 -6.30 0.17 5.52
C GLY A 134 -5.18 -0.80 5.88
N GLU A 135 -5.53 -1.88 6.57
CA GLU A 135 -4.58 -2.92 6.95
C GLU A 135 -5.18 -4.32 6.83
N ILE A 136 -4.31 -5.27 6.57
CA ILE A 136 -4.57 -6.70 6.77
C ILE A 136 -3.55 -7.24 7.75
N GLN A 137 -3.97 -8.24 8.53
CA GLN A 137 -3.14 -8.88 9.54
C GLN A 137 -2.98 -10.35 9.22
N GLY A 138 -1.87 -10.92 9.65
CA GLY A 138 -1.54 -12.32 9.45
C GLY A 138 -0.25 -12.69 10.18
N TYR A 139 0.42 -13.71 9.66
CA TYR A 139 1.69 -14.21 10.19
C TYR A 139 2.73 -14.32 9.08
N VAL A 140 4.00 -14.21 9.43
CA VAL A 140 5.08 -14.54 8.49
C VAL A 140 5.22 -16.05 8.45
N ALA A 141 4.98 -16.65 7.31
CA ALA A 141 5.13 -18.09 7.09
C ALA A 141 6.58 -18.56 7.38
N GLU A 142 6.75 -19.82 7.75
CA GLU A 142 8.10 -20.40 8.00
C GLU A 142 8.88 -20.65 6.70
N SER A 143 8.17 -20.77 5.58
CA SER A 143 8.74 -20.92 4.23
C SER A 143 7.83 -20.26 3.20
N PRO A 144 8.35 -19.79 2.06
CA PRO A 144 7.53 -19.27 0.96
C PRO A 144 6.59 -20.37 0.41
N ARG A 145 5.32 -20.02 0.16
CA ARG A 145 4.30 -20.91 -0.42
C ARG A 145 3.44 -20.16 -1.41
N GLY A 146 2.96 -20.86 -2.44
CA GLY A 146 2.10 -20.35 -3.50
C GLY A 146 2.89 -19.76 -4.68
N GLU A 147 2.17 -19.45 -5.75
CA GLU A 147 2.76 -18.97 -7.02
C GLU A 147 2.08 -17.69 -7.53
N ASN A 148 1.03 -17.23 -6.83
CA ASN A 148 0.29 -16.02 -7.22
C ASN A 148 0.88 -14.76 -6.59
N GLY A 149 0.58 -13.63 -7.21
CA GLY A 149 0.92 -12.32 -6.64
C GLY A 149 2.38 -11.93 -6.82
N PHE A 150 2.91 -11.15 -5.89
CA PHE A 150 4.27 -10.56 -5.92
C PHE A 150 4.66 -10.05 -4.53
N GLY A 151 5.92 -9.67 -4.39
CA GLY A 151 6.42 -9.07 -3.15
C GLY A 151 6.43 -10.07 -2.00
N PHE A 152 5.69 -9.77 -0.94
CA PHE A 152 5.63 -10.58 0.28
C PHE A 152 4.50 -11.61 0.30
N ASP A 153 3.75 -11.78 -0.80
CA ASP A 153 2.57 -12.64 -0.85
C ASP A 153 2.87 -14.10 -0.49
N GLU A 154 4.04 -14.60 -0.88
CA GLU A 154 4.48 -15.98 -0.60
C GLU A 154 4.73 -16.26 0.89
N ILE A 155 4.95 -15.21 1.69
CA ILE A 155 5.25 -15.32 3.12
C ILE A 155 4.22 -14.65 4.02
N PHE A 156 3.23 -13.97 3.47
CA PHE A 156 2.13 -13.39 4.23
C PHE A 156 1.03 -14.43 4.41
N GLU A 157 1.02 -15.09 5.55
CA GLU A 157 0.06 -16.14 5.90
C GLU A 157 -1.17 -15.54 6.58
N LEU A 158 -2.34 -15.88 6.06
CA LEU A 158 -3.65 -15.52 6.61
C LEU A 158 -4.00 -16.39 7.83
N GLU A 159 -5.04 -16.01 8.58
CA GLU A 159 -5.50 -16.77 9.75
C GLU A 159 -5.96 -18.20 9.42
N ASP A 160 -6.36 -18.45 8.16
CA ASP A 160 -6.76 -19.79 7.69
C ASP A 160 -5.56 -20.67 7.28
N GLY A 161 -4.34 -20.14 7.43
CA GLY A 161 -3.09 -20.85 7.14
C GLY A 161 -2.63 -20.79 5.68
N ARG A 162 -3.44 -20.20 4.75
CA ARG A 162 -3.01 -19.97 3.37
C ARG A 162 -2.20 -18.69 3.29
N THR A 163 -1.19 -18.65 2.41
CA THR A 163 -0.51 -17.37 2.08
C THR A 163 -1.30 -16.59 1.05
N LEU A 164 -0.99 -15.30 0.91
CA LEU A 164 -1.59 -14.46 -0.15
C LEU A 164 -1.24 -14.97 -1.56
N ALA A 165 -0.16 -15.71 -1.72
CA ALA A 165 0.23 -16.34 -2.98
C ALA A 165 -0.50 -17.67 -3.24
N GLU A 166 -1.20 -18.23 -2.26
CA GLU A 166 -2.03 -19.45 -2.39
C GLU A 166 -3.51 -19.14 -2.69
N ILE A 167 -3.92 -17.88 -2.62
CA ILE A 167 -5.29 -17.46 -2.96
C ILE A 167 -5.37 -16.83 -4.35
N SER A 168 -6.58 -16.72 -4.91
CA SER A 168 -6.77 -16.06 -6.21
C SER A 168 -6.57 -14.55 -6.13
N ALA A 169 -6.32 -13.92 -7.27
CA ALA A 169 -6.21 -12.47 -7.35
C ALA A 169 -7.53 -11.77 -6.94
N GLU A 170 -8.67 -12.37 -7.27
CA GLU A 170 -10.00 -11.86 -6.89
C GLU A 170 -10.18 -11.92 -5.37
N GLU A 171 -9.84 -13.05 -4.72
CA GLU A 171 -9.94 -13.21 -3.27
C GLU A 171 -9.00 -12.22 -2.57
N LYS A 172 -7.75 -12.10 -3.02
CA LYS A 172 -6.78 -11.14 -2.49
C LYS A 172 -7.27 -9.71 -2.61
N ASN A 173 -7.84 -9.32 -3.77
CA ASN A 173 -8.36 -7.97 -3.98
C ASN A 173 -9.51 -7.64 -3.02
N GLN A 174 -10.32 -8.62 -2.60
CA GLN A 174 -11.41 -8.40 -1.65
C GLN A 174 -10.92 -8.05 -0.24
N ILE A 175 -9.75 -8.52 0.16
CA ILE A 175 -9.20 -8.34 1.51
C ILE A 175 -8.07 -7.33 1.58
N SER A 176 -7.61 -6.80 0.45
CA SER A 176 -6.38 -6.00 0.37
C SER A 176 -6.41 -4.75 1.27
N ALA A 177 -5.24 -4.42 1.83
CA ALA A 177 -5.06 -3.20 2.61
C ALA A 177 -5.39 -1.94 1.79
N ARG A 178 -5.07 -1.93 0.49
CA ARG A 178 -5.38 -0.81 -0.41
C ARG A 178 -6.87 -0.63 -0.59
N LYS A 179 -7.61 -1.72 -0.83
CA LYS A 179 -9.07 -1.66 -0.93
C LYS A 179 -9.68 -1.04 0.32
N LYS A 180 -9.30 -1.54 1.50
CA LYS A 180 -9.77 -1.00 2.79
C LYS A 180 -9.43 0.48 2.95
N ALA A 181 -8.22 0.91 2.57
CA ALA A 181 -7.82 2.32 2.63
C ALA A 181 -8.66 3.20 1.71
N LEU A 182 -8.95 2.74 0.47
CA LEU A 182 -9.80 3.46 -0.49
C LEU A 182 -11.26 3.52 -0.04
N GLU A 183 -11.81 2.44 0.51
CA GLU A 183 -13.16 2.41 1.09
C GLU A 183 -13.27 3.38 2.27
N ASN A 184 -12.28 3.38 3.19
CA ASN A 184 -12.20 4.32 4.30
C ASN A 184 -12.07 5.78 3.81
N LEU A 185 -11.34 6.01 2.72
CA LEU A 185 -11.24 7.34 2.10
C LEU A 185 -12.60 7.76 1.52
N LYS A 186 -13.28 6.86 0.79
CA LYS A 186 -14.62 7.11 0.22
C LYS A 186 -15.63 7.52 1.29
N GLU A 187 -15.61 6.85 2.44
CA GLU A 187 -16.49 7.21 3.57
C GLU A 187 -16.19 8.61 4.14
N LYS A 188 -14.90 8.96 4.24
CA LYS A 188 -14.48 10.31 4.70
C LYS A 188 -14.85 11.43 3.72
N LEU A 189 -15.01 11.13 2.44
CA LEU A 189 -15.43 12.10 1.41
C LEU A 189 -16.91 12.38 1.40
N LYS A 190 -17.73 11.52 2.04
CA LYS A 190 -19.19 11.71 2.16
C LYS A 190 -19.60 12.63 3.32
N ASN A 191 -18.67 12.81 4.29
CA ASN A 191 -18.87 13.63 5.48
C ASN A 191 -18.23 15.02 5.32
#